data_54c59b75805fdfc2944d72bcf9510c13
#
_entry.id   54c59b75805fdfc2944d72bcf9510c13
#
_cell.length_a   1.000
_cell.length_b   1.000
_cell.length_c   1.000
_cell.angle_alpha   90.00
_cell.angle_beta   90.00
_cell.angle_gamma   90.00
#
_symmetry.space_group_name_H-M   'P 1'
#
loop_
_entity.id
_entity.type
_entity.pdbx_description
1 polymer ?
#
loop_
_entity_poly.entity_id
_entity_poly.type
_entity_poly.pdbx_seq_one_letter_code
_entity_poly.pdbx_strand_id
1 'polypeptide(L)'
;MSQSAQSAFQPEAEPTHCFSVHTAAEPGVMPRVLELFAKRGLVPSSWTSRVGVEQDLTIDIQMVGMSAEVADYITRCLRQVVGVKVVLASRKRTIALTSA
;
A
#
# COMPACT_ATOMS: atom_id res chain seq x y z
N MET A 1 17.86 -20.57 17.91
CA MET A 1 17.55 -21.04 17.65
C MET A 1 16.34 -21.28 17.07
N SER A 2 15.54 -21.68 17.47
CA SER A 2 14.40 -22.08 16.88
C SER A 2 13.59 -21.01 16.36
N GLN A 3 13.74 -19.84 16.71
CA GLN A 3 12.96 -18.85 16.24
C GLN A 3 13.04 -18.75 14.82
N SER A 4 14.14 -18.76 14.27
CA SER A 4 14.20 -18.57 12.86
C SER A 4 13.50 -19.69 12.19
N ALA A 5 13.59 -20.81 12.75
CA ALA A 5 12.95 -21.91 12.13
C ALA A 5 11.50 -21.69 12.11
N GLN A 6 10.96 -21.09 13.11
CA GLN A 6 9.65 -20.87 13.13
C GLN A 6 9.23 -19.97 12.14
N SER A 7 9.92 -18.95 11.92
CA SER A 7 9.45 -18.05 10.95
C SER A 7 9.43 -18.75 9.65
N ALA A 8 10.28 -19.62 9.42
CA ALA A 8 10.29 -20.28 8.16
C ALA A 8 9.06 -21.05 7.98
N PHE A 9 8.41 -21.42 9.04
CA PHE A 9 7.30 -22.15 8.92
C PHE A 9 6.10 -21.42 8.70
N GLN A 10 6.04 -20.15 8.76
CA GLN A 10 4.86 -19.45 8.63
C GLN A 10 4.54 -19.39 7.22
N PRO A 11 3.88 -20.33 6.77
CA PRO A 11 3.60 -20.38 5.37
C PRO A 11 2.58 -19.38 4.98
N GLU A 12 1.75 -19.03 5.85
CA GLU A 12 0.81 -18.14 5.48
C GLU A 12 1.54 -16.96 5.28
N ALA A 13 1.69 -16.54 4.17
CA ALA A 13 2.41 -15.42 3.90
C ALA A 13 1.88 -14.25 4.63
N GLU A 14 2.67 -13.27 4.76
CA GLU A 14 2.29 -12.08 5.38
C GLU A 14 1.23 -11.40 4.58
N PRO A 15 0.33 -10.73 5.21
CA PRO A 15 -0.71 -10.04 4.49
C PRO A 15 -0.12 -8.89 3.70
N THR A 16 -0.72 -8.62 2.56
CA THR A 16 -0.34 -7.49 1.75
C THR A 16 -1.46 -6.47 1.87
N HIS A 17 -1.12 -5.28 2.30
CA HIS A 17 -2.09 -4.23 2.40
C HIS A 17 -2.10 -3.44 1.10
N CYS A 18 -3.27 -3.18 0.57
CA CYS A 18 -3.44 -2.51 -0.69
C CYS A 18 -4.19 -1.22 -0.49
N PHE A 19 -3.71 -0.16 -1.09
CA PHE A 19 -4.36 1.14 -0.99
C PHE A 19 -4.64 1.62 -2.41
N SER A 20 -5.89 1.93 -2.68
CA SER A 20 -6.25 2.49 -3.98
C SER A 20 -6.62 3.94 -3.73
N VAL A 21 -5.82 4.85 -4.21
CA VAL A 21 -5.96 6.27 -3.94
C VAL A 21 -6.50 6.95 -5.19
N HIS A 22 -7.63 7.60 -5.05
CA HIS A 22 -8.30 8.24 -6.18
C HIS A 22 -8.23 9.75 -6.03
N THR A 23 -7.72 10.42 -7.04
CA THR A 23 -7.49 11.84 -6.99
C THR A 23 -7.77 12.46 -8.34
N ALA A 24 -7.69 13.76 -8.42
CA ALA A 24 -7.66 14.43 -9.71
C ALA A 24 -6.25 14.27 -10.25
N ALA A 25 -6.11 14.33 -11.56
CA ALA A 25 -4.80 14.13 -12.17
C ALA A 25 -4.02 15.45 -12.10
N GLU A 26 -3.47 15.72 -10.94
CA GLU A 26 -2.67 16.92 -10.72
C GLU A 26 -1.24 16.52 -10.44
N PRO A 27 -0.28 17.23 -10.98
CA PRO A 27 1.12 16.82 -10.85
C PRO A 27 1.62 16.71 -9.43
N GLY A 28 1.08 17.50 -8.53
CA GLY A 28 1.58 17.50 -7.16
C GLY A 28 1.07 16.36 -6.29
N VAL A 29 0.09 15.61 -6.75
CA VAL A 29 -0.51 14.59 -5.89
C VAL A 29 0.40 13.40 -5.69
N MET A 30 0.97 12.87 -6.77
CA MET A 30 1.83 11.70 -6.62
C MET A 30 3.01 11.95 -5.70
N PRO A 31 3.72 13.06 -5.84
CA PRO A 31 4.83 13.31 -4.92
C PRO A 31 4.37 13.42 -3.47
N ARG A 32 3.18 13.99 -3.23
CA ARG A 32 2.70 14.12 -1.88
C ARG A 32 2.40 12.75 -1.28
N VAL A 33 1.81 11.88 -2.08
CA VAL A 33 1.49 10.54 -1.61
C VAL A 33 2.78 9.77 -1.37
N LEU A 34 3.72 9.84 -2.30
CA LEU A 34 4.96 9.12 -2.14
C LEU A 34 5.73 9.63 -0.93
N GLU A 35 5.71 10.93 -0.70
CA GLU A 35 6.41 11.48 0.42
C GLU A 35 5.84 10.98 1.74
N LEU A 36 4.56 10.72 1.77
CA LEU A 36 3.94 10.23 2.98
C LEU A 36 4.61 8.93 3.40
N PHE A 37 4.89 8.06 2.44
CA PHE A 37 5.57 6.80 2.73
C PHE A 37 7.04 7.06 3.04
N ALA A 38 7.67 7.91 2.26
CA ALA A 38 9.10 8.16 2.42
C ALA A 38 9.43 8.72 3.79
N LYS A 39 8.61 9.64 4.28
CA LYS A 39 8.86 10.23 5.57
C LYS A 39 8.78 9.23 6.69
N ARG A 40 8.08 8.15 6.48
CA ARG A 40 7.91 7.14 7.49
C ARG A 40 8.85 5.96 7.28
N GLY A 41 9.78 6.11 6.33
CA GLY A 41 10.74 5.06 6.06
C GLY A 41 10.13 3.85 5.39
N LEU A 42 9.01 4.05 4.70
CA LEU A 42 8.31 2.93 4.07
C LEU A 42 8.55 2.94 2.58
N VAL A 43 8.79 1.77 2.03
CA VAL A 43 9.00 1.62 0.59
C VAL A 43 7.88 0.73 0.08
N PRO A 44 7.01 1.25 -0.78
CA PRO A 44 5.93 0.41 -1.31
C PRO A 44 6.48 -0.79 -2.06
N SER A 45 5.84 -1.92 -1.88
CA SER A 45 6.23 -3.12 -2.60
C SER A 45 5.80 -3.01 -4.06
N SER A 46 4.75 -2.28 -4.31
CA SER A 46 4.25 -2.09 -5.65
C SER A 46 3.59 -0.73 -5.73
N TRP A 47 3.78 -0.05 -6.85
CA TRP A 47 3.20 1.27 -7.05
C TRP A 47 2.81 1.36 -8.53
N THR A 48 1.55 1.60 -8.79
CA THR A 48 1.06 1.75 -10.14
C THR A 48 0.17 2.98 -10.19
N SER A 49 0.33 3.82 -11.17
CA SER A 49 -0.55 4.97 -11.30
C SER A 49 -1.12 5.00 -12.71
N ARG A 50 -2.34 5.48 -12.81
CA ARG A 50 -3.01 5.47 -14.09
C ARG A 50 -3.95 6.66 -14.19
N VAL A 51 -3.90 7.37 -15.30
CA VAL A 51 -4.79 8.50 -15.54
C VAL A 51 -5.98 7.98 -16.32
N GLY A 52 -7.17 8.26 -15.84
CA GLY A 52 -8.38 7.83 -16.50
C GLY A 52 -8.88 8.83 -17.52
N VAL A 53 -9.97 8.48 -18.17
CA VAL A 53 -10.48 9.29 -19.27
C VAL A 53 -11.03 10.63 -18.82
N GLU A 54 -11.37 10.75 -17.56
CA GLU A 54 -11.90 12.02 -17.08
C GLU A 54 -10.87 12.80 -16.30
N GLN A 55 -9.62 12.60 -16.60
CA GLN A 55 -8.55 13.32 -15.95
C GLN A 55 -8.52 13.02 -14.45
N ASP A 56 -8.90 11.84 -14.09
CA ASP A 56 -8.76 11.39 -12.72
C ASP A 56 -7.53 10.50 -12.64
N LEU A 57 -6.99 10.36 -11.47
CA LEU A 57 -5.77 9.57 -11.25
C LEU A 57 -6.04 8.52 -10.21
N THR A 58 -5.63 7.31 -10.48
CA THR A 58 -5.71 6.23 -9.52
C THR A 58 -4.29 5.76 -9.23
N ILE A 59 -3.94 5.70 -7.96
CA ILE A 59 -2.65 5.20 -7.55
C ILE A 59 -2.89 3.96 -6.71
N ASP A 60 -2.40 2.82 -7.18
CA ASP A 60 -2.55 1.57 -6.46
C ASP A 60 -1.23 1.21 -5.81
N ILE A 61 -1.23 1.09 -4.50
CA ILE A 61 -0.03 0.88 -3.72
C ILE A 61 -0.18 -0.40 -2.93
N GLN A 62 0.85 -1.20 -2.89
CA GLN A 62 0.84 -2.42 -2.08
C GLN A 62 2.00 -2.42 -1.13
N MET A 63 1.75 -2.89 0.09
CA MET A 63 2.76 -2.97 1.12
C MET A 63 2.72 -4.36 1.71
N VAL A 64 3.79 -5.11 1.57
CA VAL A 64 3.89 -6.45 2.10
C VAL A 64 4.43 -6.37 3.52
N GLY A 65 3.83 -7.11 4.42
CA GLY A 65 4.40 -7.22 5.76
C GLY A 65 4.05 -6.11 6.71
N MET A 66 3.17 -5.19 6.31
CA MET A 66 2.79 -4.10 7.17
C MET A 66 1.74 -4.58 8.16
N SER A 67 1.81 -4.14 9.40
CA SER A 67 0.80 -4.52 10.37
C SER A 67 -0.52 -3.83 10.06
N ALA A 68 -1.59 -4.39 10.56
CA ALA A 68 -2.90 -3.81 10.33
C ALA A 68 -2.99 -2.43 10.96
N GLU A 69 -2.37 -2.24 12.11
CA GLU A 69 -2.41 -0.95 12.76
C GLU A 69 -1.73 0.13 11.95
N VAL A 70 -0.58 -0.21 11.39
CA VAL A 70 0.15 0.75 10.58
C VAL A 70 -0.64 1.02 9.30
N ALA A 71 -1.25 -0.02 8.73
CA ALA A 71 -2.02 0.17 7.51
C ALA A 71 -3.20 1.09 7.76
N ASP A 72 -3.87 0.96 8.90
CA ASP A 72 -4.97 1.84 9.22
C ASP A 72 -4.49 3.27 9.38
N TYR A 73 -3.36 3.44 10.00
CA TYR A 73 -2.79 4.78 10.18
C TYR A 73 -2.46 5.38 8.82
N ILE A 74 -1.83 4.61 7.94
CA ILE A 74 -1.47 5.10 6.61
C ILE A 74 -2.74 5.46 5.83
N THR A 75 -3.78 4.67 5.96
CA THR A 75 -5.03 4.97 5.28
C THR A 75 -5.57 6.33 5.71
N ARG A 76 -5.54 6.60 7.02
CA ARG A 76 -6.02 7.89 7.50
C ARG A 76 -5.15 9.02 7.00
N CYS A 77 -3.84 8.80 6.94
CA CYS A 77 -2.95 9.83 6.45
C CYS A 77 -3.18 10.09 4.96
N LEU A 78 -3.40 9.03 4.20
CA LEU A 78 -3.65 9.19 2.77
C LEU A 78 -4.90 10.02 2.52
N ARG A 79 -5.92 9.82 3.36
CA ARG A 79 -7.16 10.56 3.17
C ARG A 79 -7.00 12.05 3.44
N GLN A 80 -5.91 12.44 4.09
CA GLN A 80 -5.69 13.84 4.38
C GLN A 80 -4.75 14.52 3.41
N VAL A 81 -4.24 13.82 2.44
CA VAL A 81 -3.37 14.41 1.44
C VAL A 81 -4.20 15.32 0.55
N VAL A 82 -3.74 16.54 0.34
CA VAL A 82 -4.46 17.48 -0.49
C VAL A 82 -4.58 16.92 -1.90
N GLY A 83 -5.80 16.88 -2.40
CA GLY A 83 -6.06 16.35 -3.73
C GLY A 83 -6.62 14.94 -3.73
N VAL A 84 -6.50 14.24 -2.61
CA VAL A 84 -7.02 12.89 -2.55
C VAL A 84 -8.52 12.93 -2.28
N LYS A 85 -9.28 12.21 -3.06
CA LYS A 85 -10.73 12.20 -2.93
C LYS A 85 -11.22 10.98 -2.20
N VAL A 86 -10.69 9.81 -2.52
CA VAL A 86 -11.14 8.56 -1.95
C VAL A 86 -9.95 7.65 -1.76
N VAL A 87 -9.92 6.93 -0.65
CA VAL A 87 -8.90 5.91 -0.43
C VAL A 87 -9.62 4.63 -0.06
N LEU A 88 -9.40 3.60 -0.86
CA LEU A 88 -9.96 2.29 -0.57
C LEU A 88 -8.83 1.41 -0.09
N ALA A 89 -8.99 0.86 1.08
CA ALA A 89 -7.94 0.03 1.66
C ALA A 89 -8.45 -1.40 1.76
N SER A 90 -7.60 -2.33 1.43
CA SER A 90 -7.95 -3.73 1.50
C SER A 90 -6.73 -4.54 1.87
N ARG A 91 -6.91 -5.80 2.13
CA ARG A 91 -5.83 -6.65 2.51
C ARG A 91 -5.99 -7.96 1.76
N LYS A 92 -4.92 -8.45 1.20
CA LYS A 92 -4.97 -9.73 0.54
C LYS A 92 -3.86 -10.58 1.10
N ARG A 93 -4.09 -11.88 1.08
CA ARG A 93 -3.13 -12.80 1.59
C ARG A 93 -2.43 -13.45 0.43
N THR A 94 -1.15 -13.43 0.43
CA THR A 94 -0.40 -14.04 -0.63
C THR A 94 -0.06 -15.43 -0.20
N ILE A 95 -0.47 -16.41 -0.96
CA ILE A 95 -0.24 -17.77 -0.58
C ILE A 95 1.03 -18.24 -1.18
N ALA A 96 1.86 -18.70 -0.34
CA ALA A 96 3.15 -19.08 -0.80
C ALA A 96 3.20 -20.33 -1.54
N LEU A 97 2.17 -21.04 -1.61
CA LEU A 97 2.26 -22.27 -2.25
C LEU A 97 2.61 -22.17 -3.65
N THR A 98 2.50 -21.03 -4.12
CA THR A 98 2.84 -20.94 -5.47
C THR A 98 4.15 -21.45 -5.69
N SER A 99 4.86 -21.54 -4.68
CA SER A 99 6.17 -22.00 -4.87
C SER A 99 6.12 -23.38 -5.38
N ALA A 100 5.11 -23.96 -5.28
CA ALA A 100 5.11 -25.36 -5.68
C ALA A 100 5.43 -25.53 -7.13
#